data_7ba5ca48f0959503ada1ddff4e1bc5eb
#
_entry.id   7ba5ca48f0959503ada1ddff4e1bc5eb
#
_cell.length_a   1.000
_cell.length_b   1.000
_cell.length_c   1.000
_cell.angle_alpha   90.00
_cell.angle_beta   90.00
_cell.angle_gamma   90.00
#
_symmetry.space_group_name_H-M   'P 1'
#
loop_
_entity.id
_entity.type
_entity.pdbx_description
1 polymer ?
#
loop_
_entity_poly.entity_id
_entity_poly.type
_entity_poly.pdbx_seq_one_letter_code
_entity_poly.pdbx_strand_id
1 'polypeptide(L)'
;MLDLSKITGFEWDAGNERKNEKHGVTMMEAEQVFFNAPLLLLEDAAHSQAELRVHALGITDEIRALHITFTLRKSGQLIRVISARDMHRKERAIYDQAKK
;
A
#
# COMPACT_ATOMS: atom_id res chain seq x y z
N MET A 1 15.55 -6.13 4.63
CA MET A 1 14.26 -6.18 5.36
C MET A 1 13.55 -4.85 5.30
N LEU A 2 12.25 -4.88 5.07
CA LEU A 2 11.44 -3.66 5.02
C LEU A 2 11.24 -3.10 6.42
N ASP A 3 11.57 -1.83 6.62
CA ASP A 3 11.43 -1.16 7.90
C ASP A 3 10.56 0.09 7.73
N LEU A 4 9.36 0.04 8.27
CA LEU A 4 8.43 1.17 8.20
C LEU A 4 8.57 2.13 9.37
N SER A 5 9.42 1.82 10.35
CA SER A 5 9.60 2.69 11.52
C SER A 5 10.22 4.04 11.18
N LYS A 6 10.90 4.13 10.05
CA LYS A 6 11.56 5.36 9.59
C LYS A 6 10.67 6.24 8.74
N ILE A 7 9.45 5.81 8.46
CA ILE A 7 8.55 6.54 7.57
C ILE A 7 8.11 7.84 8.25
N THR A 8 8.30 8.95 7.55
CA THR A 8 7.89 10.29 8.00
C THR A 8 6.76 10.87 7.16
N GLY A 9 6.40 10.23 6.06
CA GLY A 9 5.34 10.74 5.21
C GLY A 9 5.18 9.95 3.93
N PHE A 10 4.41 10.53 3.01
CA PHE A 10 4.08 9.94 1.72
C PHE A 10 4.49 10.86 0.59
N GLU A 11 4.86 10.28 -0.54
CA GLU A 11 5.19 11.03 -1.74
C GLU A 11 4.08 10.90 -2.77
N TRP A 12 3.41 12.01 -3.07
CA TRP A 12 2.36 12.08 -4.07
C TRP A 12 2.71 13.11 -5.14
N ASP A 13 2.42 12.78 -6.39
CA ASP A 13 2.48 13.74 -7.51
C ASP A 13 1.38 13.36 -8.51
N ALA A 14 1.28 14.10 -9.61
CA ALA A 14 0.24 13.86 -10.60
C ALA A 14 0.26 12.43 -11.16
N GLY A 15 1.46 11.83 -11.23
CA GLY A 15 1.61 10.48 -11.77
C GLY A 15 0.94 9.42 -10.94
N ASN A 16 1.26 9.33 -9.65
CA ASN A 16 0.68 8.29 -8.81
C ASN A 16 -0.73 8.63 -8.33
N GLU A 17 -1.05 9.90 -8.16
CA GLU A 17 -2.42 10.32 -7.81
C GLU A 17 -3.42 9.90 -8.89
N ARG A 18 -3.07 10.14 -10.15
CA ARG A 18 -3.95 9.80 -11.28
C ARG A 18 -4.23 8.31 -11.39
N LYS A 19 -3.25 7.48 -11.12
CA LYS A 19 -3.43 6.03 -11.15
C LYS A 19 -4.44 5.56 -10.10
N ASN A 20 -4.44 6.20 -8.95
CA ASN A 20 -5.36 5.83 -7.88
C ASN A 20 -6.78 6.27 -8.17
N GLU A 21 -6.95 7.42 -8.81
CA GLU A 21 -8.27 7.90 -9.24
C GLU A 21 -8.96 6.91 -10.17
N LYS A 22 -8.18 6.24 -11.02
CA LYS A 22 -8.70 5.22 -11.92
C LYS A 22 -9.47 4.12 -11.20
N HIS A 23 -9.05 3.80 -9.98
CA HIS A 23 -9.66 2.74 -9.18
C HIS A 23 -10.59 3.30 -8.09
N GLY A 24 -10.85 4.59 -8.11
CA GLY A 24 -11.73 5.23 -7.14
C GLY A 24 -11.17 5.25 -5.72
N VAL A 25 -9.84 5.26 -5.57
CA VAL A 25 -9.19 5.33 -4.26
C VAL A 25 -8.57 6.71 -4.09
N THR A 26 -8.91 7.39 -2.99
CA THR A 26 -8.32 8.70 -2.70
C THR A 26 -6.95 8.54 -2.05
N MET A 27 -6.14 9.61 -2.08
CA MET A 27 -4.87 9.62 -1.39
C MET A 27 -5.05 9.34 0.10
N MET A 28 -6.05 9.96 0.72
CA MET A 28 -6.34 9.77 2.13
C MET A 28 -6.65 8.31 2.45
N GLU A 29 -7.47 7.66 1.63
CA GLU A 29 -7.80 6.26 1.82
C GLU A 29 -6.56 5.37 1.74
N ALA A 30 -5.70 5.62 0.75
CA ALA A 30 -4.47 4.84 0.60
C ALA A 30 -3.55 5.02 1.81
N GLU A 31 -3.43 6.24 2.31
CA GLU A 31 -2.59 6.51 3.49
C GLU A 31 -3.12 5.82 4.75
N GLN A 32 -4.44 5.81 4.93
CA GLN A 32 -5.08 5.21 6.09
C GLN A 32 -4.72 3.74 6.27
N VAL A 33 -4.54 3.01 5.17
CA VAL A 33 -4.20 1.59 5.22
C VAL A 33 -2.94 1.35 6.04
N PHE A 34 -1.97 2.26 5.97
CA PHE A 34 -0.69 2.09 6.68
C PHE A 34 -0.79 2.33 8.18
N PHE A 35 -1.89 2.90 8.66
CA PHE A 35 -2.10 3.19 10.07
C PHE A 35 -3.09 2.24 10.75
N ASN A 36 -3.69 1.33 9.99
CA ASN A 36 -4.68 0.39 10.53
C ASN A 36 -4.11 -1.02 10.57
N ALA A 37 -4.55 -1.80 11.56
CA ALA A 37 -4.12 -3.19 11.73
C ALA A 37 -5.27 -4.13 11.39
N PRO A 38 -4.99 -5.31 10.86
CA PRO A 38 -3.68 -5.79 10.47
C PRO A 38 -3.20 -5.16 9.16
N LEU A 39 -1.91 -5.06 8.99
CA LEU A 39 -1.28 -4.62 7.74
C LEU A 39 -0.38 -5.74 7.26
N LEU A 40 -0.72 -6.35 6.14
CA LEU A 40 0.07 -7.43 5.56
C LEU A 40 0.98 -6.88 4.48
N LEU A 41 2.27 -7.21 4.54
CA LEU A 41 3.26 -6.74 3.57
C LEU A 41 3.92 -7.92 2.89
N LEU A 42 4.05 -7.84 1.56
CA LEU A 42 4.71 -8.86 0.77
C LEU A 42 5.61 -8.19 -0.26
N GLU A 43 6.91 -8.45 -0.20
CA GLU A 43 7.84 -7.93 -1.18
C GLU A 43 7.62 -8.60 -2.53
N ASP A 44 7.66 -7.81 -3.59
CA ASP A 44 7.52 -8.30 -4.96
C ASP A 44 8.92 -8.46 -5.56
N ALA A 45 9.53 -9.61 -5.34
CA ALA A 45 10.89 -9.87 -5.81
C ALA A 45 11.01 -9.80 -7.33
N ALA A 46 9.96 -10.20 -8.04
CA ALA A 46 9.97 -10.21 -9.50
C ALA A 46 10.01 -8.80 -10.11
N HIS A 47 9.49 -7.81 -9.41
CA HIS A 47 9.40 -6.43 -9.91
C HIS A 47 10.24 -5.44 -9.09
N SER A 48 11.22 -5.94 -8.32
CA SER A 48 12.06 -5.10 -7.46
C SER A 48 13.48 -4.89 -7.98
N GLN A 49 13.69 -4.98 -9.31
CA GLN A 49 15.04 -4.89 -9.87
C GLN A 49 15.64 -3.47 -9.81
N ALA A 50 14.86 -2.45 -10.13
CA ALA A 50 15.31 -1.07 -10.12
C ALA A 50 15.06 -0.39 -8.79
N GLU A 51 13.92 -0.69 -8.16
CA GLU A 51 13.59 -0.19 -6.83
C GLU A 51 12.69 -1.20 -6.14
N LEU A 52 12.74 -1.20 -4.83
CA LEU A 52 11.93 -2.11 -4.01
C LEU A 52 10.44 -1.89 -4.30
N ARG A 53 9.72 -2.98 -4.51
CA ARG A 53 8.29 -2.95 -4.71
C ARG A 53 7.61 -3.88 -3.71
N VAL A 54 6.64 -3.35 -2.99
CA VAL A 54 5.96 -4.06 -1.92
C VAL A 54 4.45 -3.96 -2.12
N HIS A 55 3.76 -5.06 -1.84
CA HIS A 55 2.30 -5.09 -1.84
C HIS A 55 1.80 -5.07 -0.41
N ALA A 56 0.83 -4.21 -0.12
CA ALA A 56 0.19 -4.11 1.17
C ALA A 56 -1.28 -4.49 1.05
N LEU A 57 -1.76 -5.30 1.99
CA LEU A 57 -3.19 -5.57 2.15
C LEU A 57 -3.61 -4.98 3.49
N GLY A 58 -4.62 -4.12 3.46
CA GLY A 58 -5.07 -3.46 4.68
C GLY A 58 -6.42 -2.81 4.49
N ILE A 59 -6.87 -2.09 5.52
CA ILE A 59 -8.18 -1.46 5.52
C ILE A 59 -8.07 0.04 5.79
N THR A 60 -9.02 0.79 5.22
CA THR A 60 -9.18 2.21 5.52
C THR A 60 -9.87 2.36 6.86
N ASP A 61 -10.01 3.62 7.33
CA ASP A 61 -10.74 3.92 8.56
C ASP A 61 -12.21 3.50 8.48
N GLU A 62 -12.76 3.43 7.26
CA GLU A 62 -14.14 2.98 7.04
C GLU A 62 -14.23 1.50 6.64
N ILE A 63 -13.17 0.75 6.91
CA ILE A 63 -13.12 -0.71 6.70
C ILE A 63 -13.15 -1.12 5.22
N ARG A 64 -12.80 -0.23 4.31
CA ARG A 64 -12.65 -0.60 2.90
C ARG A 64 -11.35 -1.37 2.73
N ALA A 65 -11.42 -2.57 2.17
CA ALA A 65 -10.26 -3.46 2.00
C ALA A 65 -9.52 -3.13 0.71
N LEU A 66 -8.28 -2.69 0.84
CA LEU A 66 -7.46 -2.24 -0.29
C LEU A 66 -6.19 -3.06 -0.47
N HIS A 67 -5.78 -3.18 -1.73
CA HIS A 67 -4.47 -3.68 -2.12
C HIS A 67 -3.66 -2.47 -2.60
N ILE A 68 -2.50 -2.25 -2.00
CA ILE A 68 -1.65 -1.12 -2.34
C ILE A 68 -0.28 -1.64 -2.77
N THR A 69 0.20 -1.17 -3.93
CA THR A 69 1.57 -1.42 -4.37
C THR A 69 2.34 -0.14 -4.12
N PHE A 70 3.46 -0.24 -3.43
CA PHE A 70 4.25 0.94 -3.09
C PHE A 70 5.74 0.66 -3.14
N THR A 71 6.51 1.74 -3.14
CA THR A 71 7.96 1.70 -2.98
C THR A 71 8.35 2.73 -1.92
N LEU A 72 9.61 2.71 -1.53
CA LEU A 72 10.13 3.69 -0.58
C LEU A 72 11.02 4.69 -1.31
N ARG A 73 10.97 5.94 -0.85
CA ARG A 73 11.77 7.04 -1.39
C ARG A 73 12.51 7.73 -0.26
N LYS A 74 13.50 8.56 -0.61
CA LYS A 74 14.31 9.32 0.34
C LYS A 74 14.92 8.44 1.42
N SER A 75 15.66 7.42 0.97
CA SER A 75 16.36 6.49 1.86
C SER A 75 15.43 5.79 2.85
N GLY A 76 14.21 5.49 2.40
CA GLY A 76 13.24 4.74 3.20
C GLY A 76 12.35 5.59 4.09
N GLN A 77 12.40 6.90 3.95
CA GLN A 77 11.61 7.80 4.79
C GLN A 77 10.22 8.12 4.24
N LEU A 78 10.01 7.94 2.94
CA LEU A 78 8.72 8.22 2.32
C LEU A 78 8.15 6.99 1.64
N ILE A 79 6.84 6.83 1.77
CA ILE A 79 6.09 5.82 1.02
C ILE A 79 5.58 6.48 -0.25
N ARG A 80 5.95 5.91 -1.40
CA ARG A 80 5.38 6.32 -2.67
C ARG A 80 4.41 5.25 -3.13
N VAL A 81 3.12 5.56 -3.09
CA VAL A 81 2.08 4.64 -3.56
C VAL A 81 2.14 4.60 -5.08
N ILE A 82 2.31 3.41 -5.64
CA ILE A 82 2.33 3.19 -7.09
C ILE A 82 0.91 2.96 -7.59
N SER A 83 0.15 2.11 -6.89
CA SER A 83 -1.26 1.88 -7.21
C SER A 83 -2.02 1.46 -5.97
N ALA A 84 -3.32 1.77 -5.96
CA ALA A 84 -4.23 1.36 -4.90
C ALA A 84 -5.56 0.98 -5.53
N ARG A 85 -6.13 -0.14 -5.10
CA ARG A 85 -7.40 -0.65 -5.60
C ARG A 85 -8.08 -1.50 -4.54
N ASP A 86 -9.34 -1.82 -4.76
CA ASP A 86 -10.02 -2.77 -3.87
C ASP A 86 -9.35 -4.13 -3.96
N MET A 87 -9.37 -4.87 -2.86
CA MET A 87 -8.84 -6.24 -2.84
C MET A 87 -9.66 -7.13 -3.76
N HIS A 88 -8.97 -8.06 -4.43
CA HIS A 88 -9.62 -9.15 -5.14
C HIS A 88 -10.07 -10.21 -4.14
N ARG A 89 -10.94 -11.12 -4.56
CA ARG A 89 -11.47 -12.18 -3.69
C ARG A 89 -10.38 -12.98 -2.97
N LYS A 90 -9.34 -13.37 -3.70
CA LYS A 90 -8.25 -14.16 -3.11
C LYS A 90 -7.48 -13.38 -2.06
N GLU A 91 -7.25 -12.09 -2.34
CA GLU A 91 -6.55 -11.21 -1.40
C GLU A 91 -7.38 -11.01 -0.14
N ARG A 92 -8.68 -10.85 -0.31
CA ARG A 92 -9.58 -10.70 0.82
C ARG A 92 -9.59 -11.93 1.71
N ALA A 93 -9.56 -13.11 1.12
CA ALA A 93 -9.49 -14.36 1.88
C ALA A 93 -8.20 -14.43 2.71
N ILE A 94 -7.08 -14.05 2.11
CA ILE A 94 -5.78 -14.00 2.80
C ILE A 94 -5.84 -13.01 3.96
N TYR A 95 -6.38 -11.83 3.71
CA TYR A 95 -6.47 -10.79 4.72
C TYR A 95 -7.39 -11.20 5.88
N ASP A 96 -8.52 -11.81 5.58
CA ASP A 96 -9.46 -12.25 6.59
C ASP A 96 -8.86 -13.32 7.51
N GLN A 97 -7.98 -14.16 6.99
CA GLN A 97 -7.24 -15.13 7.82
C GLN A 97 -6.32 -14.44 8.80
N ALA A 98 -5.68 -13.35 8.41
CA ALA A 98 -4.78 -12.61 9.27
C ALA A 98 -5.50 -11.88 10.42
N LYS A 99 -6.79 -11.64 10.27
CA LYS A 99 -7.60 -10.99 11.31
C LYS A 99 -7.95 -11.91 12.47
N LYS A 100 -7.82 -13.21 12.27
CA LYS A 100 -8.22 -14.19 13.28
C LYS A 100 -7.17 -14.41 14.36
#